data_7b9c26f58001f735ae5014ca341806e6
#
_entry.id   7b9c26f58001f735ae5014ca341806e6
#
_cell.length_a   1.000
_cell.length_b   1.000
_cell.length_c   1.000
_cell.angle_alpha   90.00
_cell.angle_beta   90.00
_cell.angle_gamma   90.00
#
_symmetry.space_group_name_H-M   'P 1'
#
loop_
_entity.id
_entity.type
_entity.pdbx_description
1 polymer ?
#
loop_
_entity_poly.entity_id
_entity_poly.type
_entity_poly.pdbx_seq_one_letter_code
_entity_poly.pdbx_strand_id
1 'polypeptide(L)'
;MGPIAVETLRTWLEEGRPVTILDVRPADQRAEWAIPGSLHIDAYRALNEHDPHALDAVDVAGDAPVVTVCAAGRTSQLAAEQLAARGVHALSLEGGMKAWSLAWNSAGVPLKDRSARVIQVRRTGKAASPTSLAQVRKLS
;
A
#
# COMPACT_ATOMS: atom_id res chain seq x y z
N MET A 1 -12.88 -8.55 0.56
CA MET A 1 -12.19 -7.74 -0.45
C MET A 1 -13.12 -6.60 -0.87
N GLY A 2 -12.60 -5.41 -1.02
CA GLY A 2 -13.40 -4.26 -1.42
C GLY A 2 -12.56 -3.00 -1.38
N PRO A 3 -13.17 -1.84 -1.61
CA PRO A 3 -12.45 -0.58 -1.52
C PRO A 3 -12.34 -0.10 -0.07
N ILE A 4 -11.31 0.69 0.19
CA ILE A 4 -11.20 1.39 1.46
C ILE A 4 -10.97 2.87 1.15
N ALA A 5 -11.72 3.73 1.81
CA ALA A 5 -11.60 5.16 1.61
C ALA A 5 -10.31 5.69 2.25
N VAL A 6 -9.78 6.77 1.70
CA VAL A 6 -8.58 7.39 2.24
C VAL A 6 -8.77 7.77 3.71
N GLU A 7 -9.94 8.32 4.04
CA GLU A 7 -10.22 8.74 5.42
C GLU A 7 -10.15 7.55 6.38
N THR A 8 -10.66 6.41 5.94
CA THR A 8 -10.64 5.21 6.79
C THR A 8 -9.21 4.74 7.01
N LEU A 9 -8.41 4.70 5.94
CA LEU A 9 -7.01 4.30 6.07
C LEU A 9 -6.25 5.28 6.96
N ARG A 10 -6.49 6.58 6.80
CA ARG A 10 -5.87 7.58 7.66
C ARG A 10 -6.20 7.32 9.11
N THR A 11 -7.46 7.05 9.41
CA THR A 11 -7.87 6.76 10.78
C THR A 11 -7.15 5.54 11.33
N TRP A 12 -7.05 4.48 10.54
CA TRP A 12 -6.33 3.28 10.97
C TRP A 12 -4.86 3.59 11.30
N LEU A 13 -4.22 4.39 10.44
CA LEU A 13 -2.82 4.74 10.65
C LEU A 13 -2.65 5.62 11.88
N GLU A 14 -3.58 6.56 12.10
CA GLU A 14 -3.52 7.45 13.25
C GLU A 14 -3.78 6.70 14.55
N GLU A 15 -4.59 5.65 14.49
CA GLU A 15 -4.87 4.80 15.65
C GLU A 15 -3.79 3.77 15.90
N GLY A 16 -2.82 3.64 15.02
CA GLY A 16 -1.76 2.64 15.17
C GLY A 16 -2.22 1.22 14.87
N ARG A 17 -3.30 1.05 14.11
CA ARG A 17 -3.79 -0.29 13.78
C ARG A 17 -2.84 -0.99 12.83
N PRO A 18 -2.62 -2.29 13.02
CA PRO A 18 -1.77 -3.04 12.08
C PRO A 18 -2.38 -3.05 10.69
N VAL A 19 -1.61 -2.64 9.72
CA VAL A 19 -2.02 -2.67 8.31
C VAL A 19 -0.76 -2.73 7.45
N THR A 20 -0.81 -3.51 6.39
CA THR A 20 0.26 -3.56 5.39
C THR A 20 -0.22 -2.78 4.18
N ILE A 21 0.58 -1.84 3.71
CA ILE A 21 0.26 -1.07 2.52
C ILE A 21 1.18 -1.58 1.40
N LEU A 22 0.57 -2.03 0.30
CA LEU A 22 1.31 -2.59 -0.83
C LEU A 22 1.08 -1.70 -2.05
N ASP A 23 2.13 -1.02 -2.48
CA ASP A 23 2.12 -0.14 -3.63
C ASP A 23 2.49 -0.97 -4.85
N VAL A 24 1.58 -1.02 -5.84
CA VAL A 24 1.79 -1.82 -7.05
C VAL A 24 2.07 -0.96 -8.28
N ARG A 25 2.42 0.30 -8.08
CA ARG A 25 2.73 1.21 -9.18
C ARG A 25 4.05 0.88 -9.85
N PRO A 26 4.27 1.38 -11.08
CA PRO A 26 5.59 1.28 -11.70
C PRO A 26 6.68 1.91 -10.83
N ALA A 27 7.89 1.42 -10.96
CA ALA A 27 9.00 1.85 -10.13
C ALA A 27 9.29 3.35 -10.26
N ASP A 28 9.11 3.92 -11.45
CA ASP A 28 9.36 5.35 -11.65
C ASP A 28 8.38 6.21 -10.87
N GLN A 29 7.11 5.80 -10.80
CA GLN A 29 6.12 6.52 -9.98
C GLN A 29 6.41 6.37 -8.51
N ARG A 30 6.81 5.18 -8.10
CA ARG A 30 7.20 4.93 -6.71
C ARG A 30 8.37 5.84 -6.30
N ALA A 31 9.30 6.06 -7.20
CA ALA A 31 10.47 6.88 -6.92
C ALA A 31 10.11 8.36 -6.72
N GLU A 32 9.01 8.81 -7.31
CA GLU A 32 8.59 10.21 -7.15
C GLU A 32 8.09 10.48 -5.75
N TRP A 33 7.28 9.60 -5.22
CA TRP A 33 6.85 9.64 -3.83
C TRP A 33 5.98 8.43 -3.54
N ALA A 34 5.85 8.11 -2.27
CA ALA A 34 5.08 6.95 -1.84
C ALA A 34 4.58 7.18 -0.42
N ILE A 35 3.62 6.37 -0.01
CA ILE A 35 3.19 6.37 1.38
C ILE A 35 4.33 5.78 2.21
N PRO A 36 4.86 6.53 3.17
CA PRO A 36 5.99 6.03 3.97
C PRO A 36 5.63 4.73 4.69
N GLY A 37 6.56 3.80 4.69
CA GLY A 37 6.34 2.51 5.30
C GLY A 37 5.64 1.50 4.41
N SER A 38 5.19 1.89 3.23
CA SER A 38 4.54 0.96 2.31
C SER A 38 5.58 0.06 1.64
N LEU A 39 5.16 -1.16 1.33
CA LEU A 39 5.96 -2.08 0.53
C LEU A 39 5.71 -1.78 -0.94
N HIS A 40 6.62 -2.22 -1.79
CA HIS A 40 6.49 -1.97 -3.21
C HIS A 40 6.77 -3.22 -4.03
N ILE A 41 5.95 -3.43 -5.04
CA ILE A 41 6.23 -4.36 -6.11
C ILE A 41 5.79 -3.71 -7.43
N ASP A 42 6.66 -3.69 -8.41
CA ASP A 42 6.32 -3.16 -9.73
C ASP A 42 5.53 -4.24 -10.47
N ALA A 43 4.22 -4.26 -10.22
CA ALA A 43 3.32 -5.25 -10.80
C ALA A 43 2.27 -4.62 -11.70
N TYR A 44 2.42 -3.34 -12.00
CA TYR A 44 1.40 -2.59 -12.72
C TYR A 44 1.03 -3.24 -14.04
N ARG A 45 2.03 -3.55 -14.86
CA ARG A 45 1.80 -4.11 -16.18
C ARG A 45 1.20 -5.51 -16.10
N ALA A 46 1.77 -6.34 -15.25
CA ALA A 46 1.28 -7.72 -15.13
C ALA A 46 -0.15 -7.76 -14.63
N LEU A 47 -0.50 -6.89 -13.67
CA LEU A 47 -1.88 -6.83 -13.18
C LEU A 47 -2.84 -6.38 -14.27
N ASN A 48 -2.46 -5.37 -15.03
CA ASN A 48 -3.34 -4.88 -16.10
C ASN A 48 -3.47 -5.86 -17.25
N GLU A 49 -2.51 -6.77 -17.41
CA GLU A 49 -2.59 -7.85 -18.39
C GLU A 49 -3.30 -9.08 -17.82
N HIS A 50 -3.82 -8.96 -16.60
CA HIS A 50 -4.53 -10.03 -15.91
C HIS A 50 -3.67 -11.28 -15.70
N ASP A 51 -2.37 -11.08 -15.49
CA ASP A 51 -1.45 -12.17 -15.20
C ASP A 51 -1.74 -12.67 -13.78
N PRO A 52 -2.17 -13.93 -13.62
CA PRO A 52 -2.49 -14.45 -12.28
C PRO A 52 -1.27 -14.60 -11.38
N HIS A 53 -0.08 -14.48 -11.94
CA HIS A 53 1.18 -14.60 -11.19
C HIS A 53 1.80 -13.24 -10.89
N ALA A 54 1.07 -12.14 -11.14
CA ALA A 54 1.62 -10.80 -10.98
C ALA A 54 2.15 -10.54 -9.57
N LEU A 55 1.57 -11.17 -8.56
CA LEU A 55 1.95 -10.94 -7.17
C LEU A 55 2.60 -12.16 -6.52
N ASP A 56 3.10 -13.10 -7.31
CA ASP A 56 3.71 -14.32 -6.75
C ASP A 56 4.90 -14.01 -5.86
N ALA A 57 5.62 -12.95 -6.12
CA ALA A 57 6.77 -12.57 -5.30
C ALA A 57 6.39 -11.93 -3.97
N VAL A 58 5.12 -11.60 -3.80
CA VAL A 58 4.65 -10.96 -2.57
C VAL A 58 4.30 -12.03 -1.55
N ASP A 59 4.96 -11.96 -0.40
CA ASP A 59 4.68 -12.87 0.69
C ASP A 59 4.10 -12.05 1.83
N VAL A 60 2.81 -12.21 2.05
CA VAL A 60 2.10 -11.47 3.09
C VAL A 60 1.76 -12.43 4.20
N ALA A 61 2.36 -12.21 5.35
CA ALA A 61 2.14 -13.05 6.52
C ALA A 61 1.31 -12.31 7.55
N GLY A 62 0.59 -13.06 8.37
CA GLY A 62 -0.16 -12.51 9.47
C GLY A 62 -1.58 -12.15 9.09
N ASP A 63 -2.30 -11.62 10.05
CA ASP A 63 -3.73 -11.36 9.92
C ASP A 63 -4.08 -9.91 9.64
N ALA A 64 -3.08 -9.04 9.57
CA ALA A 64 -3.32 -7.63 9.31
C ALA A 64 -3.88 -7.46 7.90
N PRO A 65 -4.82 -6.54 7.71
CA PRO A 65 -5.31 -6.28 6.37
C PRO A 65 -4.21 -5.71 5.48
N VAL A 66 -4.31 -5.99 4.20
CA VAL A 66 -3.39 -5.46 3.19
C VAL A 66 -4.17 -4.46 2.35
N VAL A 67 -3.67 -3.24 2.28
CA VAL A 67 -4.27 -2.20 1.44
C VAL A 67 -3.39 -2.05 0.21
N THR A 68 -3.94 -2.34 -0.96
CA THR A 68 -3.21 -2.19 -2.21
C THR A 68 -3.41 -0.79 -2.75
N VAL A 69 -2.36 -0.22 -3.34
CA VAL A 69 -2.35 1.17 -3.78
C VAL A 69 -1.78 1.27 -5.19
N CYS A 70 -2.46 2.04 -6.04
CA CYS A 70 -1.94 2.42 -7.34
C CYS A 70 -2.19 3.91 -7.56
N ALA A 71 -2.00 4.41 -8.77
CA ALA A 71 -2.12 5.85 -9.01
C ALA A 71 -3.55 6.35 -8.80
N ALA A 72 -4.55 5.67 -9.36
CA ALA A 72 -5.93 6.15 -9.35
C ALA A 72 -6.93 5.14 -8.80
N GLY A 73 -6.49 3.97 -8.35
CA GLY A 73 -7.38 3.00 -7.71
C GLY A 73 -7.86 1.86 -8.58
N ARG A 74 -7.48 1.81 -9.85
CA ARG A 74 -7.98 0.77 -10.75
C ARG A 74 -7.12 -0.50 -10.67
N THR A 75 -5.83 -0.36 -10.87
CA THR A 75 -4.92 -1.52 -10.86
C THR A 75 -4.85 -2.15 -9.46
N SER A 76 -4.98 -1.34 -8.43
CA SER A 76 -4.97 -1.86 -7.07
C SER A 76 -6.17 -2.74 -6.77
N GLN A 77 -7.29 -2.55 -7.47
CA GLN A 77 -8.42 -3.47 -7.33
C GLN A 77 -8.05 -4.86 -7.83
N LEU A 78 -7.34 -4.94 -8.94
CA LEU A 78 -6.88 -6.22 -9.47
C LEU A 78 -5.93 -6.89 -8.49
N ALA A 79 -5.06 -6.10 -7.86
CA ALA A 79 -4.14 -6.63 -6.86
C ALA A 79 -4.89 -7.17 -5.65
N ALA A 80 -5.88 -6.43 -5.16
CA ALA A 80 -6.67 -6.86 -4.01
C ALA A 80 -7.43 -8.16 -4.33
N GLU A 81 -7.94 -8.28 -5.56
CA GLU A 81 -8.63 -9.49 -5.96
C GLU A 81 -7.71 -10.71 -5.96
N GLN A 82 -6.49 -10.54 -6.47
CA GLN A 82 -5.53 -11.65 -6.48
C GLN A 82 -5.14 -12.07 -5.07
N LEU A 83 -4.92 -11.10 -4.19
CA LEU A 83 -4.58 -11.41 -2.81
C LEU A 83 -5.74 -12.06 -2.08
N ALA A 84 -6.97 -11.58 -2.32
CA ALA A 84 -8.15 -12.16 -1.70
C ALA A 84 -8.34 -13.62 -2.13
N ALA A 85 -8.01 -13.94 -3.38
CA ALA A 85 -8.08 -15.31 -3.86
C ALA A 85 -7.10 -16.23 -3.14
N ARG A 86 -6.07 -15.66 -2.52
CA ARG A 86 -5.09 -16.41 -1.72
C ARG A 86 -5.44 -16.43 -0.23
N GLY A 87 -6.61 -15.94 0.12
CA GLY A 87 -7.04 -15.91 1.52
C GLY A 87 -6.58 -14.69 2.30
N VAL A 88 -6.04 -13.68 1.65
CA VAL A 88 -5.57 -12.47 2.31
C VAL A 88 -6.72 -11.48 2.45
N HIS A 89 -6.83 -10.84 3.61
CA HIS A 89 -7.82 -9.76 3.80
C HIS A 89 -7.26 -8.53 3.08
N ALA A 90 -7.65 -8.34 1.84
CA ALA A 90 -7.09 -7.31 0.97
C ALA A 90 -8.15 -6.27 0.60
N LEU A 91 -7.74 -5.01 0.62
CA LEU A 91 -8.59 -3.88 0.29
C LEU A 91 -7.84 -3.00 -0.70
N SER A 92 -8.57 -2.35 -1.60
CA SER A 92 -7.96 -1.44 -2.57
C SER A 92 -8.21 0.00 -2.12
N LEU A 93 -7.16 0.82 -2.08
CA LEU A 93 -7.30 2.22 -1.71
C LEU A 93 -8.08 2.96 -2.79
N GLU A 94 -9.27 3.42 -2.43
CA GLU A 94 -10.17 4.10 -3.34
C GLU A 94 -9.54 5.40 -3.82
N GLY A 95 -9.45 5.57 -5.14
CA GLY A 95 -8.82 6.75 -5.72
C GLY A 95 -7.30 6.74 -5.70
N GLY A 96 -6.68 5.77 -5.07
CA GLY A 96 -5.24 5.56 -5.09
C GLY A 96 -4.43 6.72 -4.54
N MET A 97 -3.20 6.84 -5.01
CA MET A 97 -2.30 7.90 -4.56
C MET A 97 -2.84 9.28 -4.85
N LYS A 98 -3.62 9.43 -5.90
CA LYS A 98 -4.22 10.72 -6.23
C LYS A 98 -5.16 11.17 -5.10
N ALA A 99 -6.04 10.30 -4.65
CA ALA A 99 -6.95 10.63 -3.56
C ALA A 99 -6.20 10.81 -2.25
N TRP A 100 -5.18 10.00 -2.01
CA TRP A 100 -4.34 10.12 -0.82
C TRP A 100 -3.69 11.50 -0.76
N SER A 101 -3.12 11.95 -1.87
CA SER A 101 -2.49 13.26 -1.96
C SER A 101 -3.45 14.39 -1.64
N LEU A 102 -4.65 14.33 -2.23
CA LEU A 102 -5.65 15.37 -1.99
C LEU A 102 -6.10 15.40 -0.54
N ALA A 103 -6.27 14.25 0.07
CA ALA A 103 -6.71 14.18 1.46
C ALA A 103 -5.67 14.75 2.41
N TRP A 104 -4.38 14.44 2.18
CA TRP A 104 -3.31 15.01 2.99
C TRP A 104 -3.28 16.53 2.87
N ASN A 105 -3.36 17.04 1.64
CA ASN A 105 -3.30 18.48 1.41
C ASN A 105 -4.51 19.18 2.02
N SER A 106 -5.68 18.59 1.87
CA SER A 106 -6.92 19.17 2.39
C SER A 106 -6.96 19.20 3.91
N ALA A 107 -6.24 18.31 4.57
CA ALA A 107 -6.22 18.27 6.01
C ALA A 107 -5.41 19.42 6.62
N GLY A 108 -4.61 20.13 5.83
CA GLY A 108 -3.83 21.26 6.33
C GLY A 108 -2.70 20.88 7.26
N VAL A 109 -2.37 19.61 7.37
CA VAL A 109 -1.31 19.11 8.23
C VAL A 109 -0.07 18.90 7.40
N PRO A 110 1.10 19.36 7.86
CA PRO A 110 2.34 19.18 7.11
C PRO A 110 2.55 17.71 6.77
N LEU A 111 2.91 17.48 5.52
CA LEU A 111 3.04 16.13 5.02
C LEU A 111 4.08 15.32 5.80
N LYS A 112 5.16 15.96 6.22
CA LYS A 112 6.19 15.25 6.96
C LYS A 112 5.70 14.71 8.29
N ASP A 113 4.80 15.43 8.95
CA ASP A 113 4.25 14.95 10.22
C ASP A 113 3.39 13.72 10.01
N ARG A 114 2.61 13.76 8.94
CA ARG A 114 1.81 12.60 8.57
C ARG A 114 2.68 11.41 8.19
N SER A 115 3.77 11.70 7.50
CA SER A 115 4.70 10.65 7.12
C SER A 115 5.29 9.94 8.33
N ALA A 116 5.62 10.69 9.36
CA ALA A 116 6.17 10.09 10.57
C ALA A 116 5.18 9.13 11.22
N ARG A 117 3.90 9.49 11.25
CA ARG A 117 2.89 8.60 11.80
C ARG A 117 2.73 7.33 10.99
N VAL A 118 2.75 7.47 9.67
CA VAL A 118 2.61 6.30 8.80
C VAL A 118 3.77 5.34 9.01
N ILE A 119 4.98 5.87 9.16
CA ILE A 119 6.15 5.05 9.40
C ILE A 119 6.01 4.28 10.71
N GLN A 120 5.44 4.92 11.72
CA GLN A 120 5.26 4.26 12.99
C GLN A 120 4.33 3.07 12.92
N VAL A 121 3.31 3.18 12.07
CA VAL A 121 2.38 2.07 11.91
C VAL A 121 3.05 0.84 11.32
N ARG A 122 4.05 1.07 10.43
CA ARG A 122 4.59 -0.03 9.79
C ARG A 122 5.54 -0.73 10.61
N ARG A 123 5.58 -1.43 11.19
CA ARG A 123 6.35 -2.06 11.89
C ARG A 123 6.52 -3.20 11.69
N THR A 124 6.55 -3.74 11.20
CA THR A 124 6.59 -4.92 11.09
C THR A 124 7.66 -5.29 10.53
N GLY A 125 8.08 -5.31 10.56
CA GLY A 125 9.07 -5.69 10.11
C GLY A 125 9.99 -5.08 9.64
N LYS A 126 10.52 -4.63 9.33
CA LYS A 126 11.22 -4.13 9.03
C LYS A 126 11.45 -3.11 8.65
N ALA A 127 12.09 -2.51 8.62
CA ALA A 127 12.22 -1.59 8.36
C ALA A 127 12.55 -0.91 7.60
N ALA A 128 12.82 -0.54 7.25
CA ALA A 128 13.00 -0.01 6.66
C ALA A 128 12.96 0.60 5.91
N SER A 129 13.31 0.71 5.48
CA SER A 129 13.21 1.18 4.84
C SER A 129 12.84 1.42 4.08
N PRO A 130 12.93 1.72 3.79
CA PRO A 130 12.16 1.87 2.94
C PRO A 130 12.47 1.55 1.71
N THR A 131 12.75 0.90 1.45
CA THR A 131 12.94 0.53 0.57
C THR A 131 12.77 -0.37 0.09
N SER A 132 13.02 -1.04 -0.06
CA SER A 132 12.88 -1.86 -0.47
C SER A 132 12.42 -2.86 -0.34
N LEU A 133 12.36 -3.45 -0.71
CA LEU A 133 11.85 -4.40 -0.42
C LEU A 133 12.59 -5.25 -0.30
N ALA A 134 13.06 -5.13 -0.33
CA ALA A 134 13.63 -5.72 0.03
C ALA A 134 13.72 -5.48 1.07
N GLN A 135 13.53 -5.05 1.35
CA GLN A 135 13.42 -4.86 2.29
C GLN A 135 12.58 -5.20 2.65
N VAL A 136 12.47 -5.58 2.31
CA VAL A 136 11.64 -5.89 2.83
C VAL A 136 11.19 -6.87 2.91
N ARG A 137 11.64 -7.61 3.02
CA ARG A 137 11.26 -8.42 3.38
C ARG A 137 11.30 -8.61 3.97
N LYS A 138 11.38 -8.25 3.92
CA LYS A 138 11.21 -8.14 4.51
C LYS A 138 11.01 -7.76 4.84
N LEU A 139 11.07 -7.79 4.49
CA LEU A 139 10.73 -7.21 4.77
C LEU A 139 10.44 -7.07 4.97
N SER A 140 10.71 -7.50 4.84
CA SER A 140 10.35 -7.16 5.03
C SER A 140 10.16 -7.25 5.19
#